data_866213bfb31adae92f92821a40bca113
#
_entry.id   866213bfb31adae92f92821a40bca113
#
_cell.length_a   1.000
_cell.length_b   1.000
_cell.length_c   1.000
_cell.angle_alpha   90.00
_cell.angle_beta   90.00
_cell.angle_gamma   90.00
#
_symmetry.space_group_name_H-M   'P 1'
#
loop_
_entity.id
_entity.type
_entity.pdbx_description
1 polymer ?
#
loop_
_entity_poly.entity_id
_entity_poly.type
_entity_poly.pdbx_seq_one_letter_code
_entity_poly.pdbx_strand_id
1 'polypeptide(L)'
;MAFHRGFMHSFLFAILGAFVFGFFAFWLYNRGKRFGMTTQKDWIWLFFASIFTHPILDSFTAYGTQLFAPFSNYRVAFNNISVADPIYTLPFLVLLIVVMFFKRTSTKRSLFLKLGLRVSSLYMILTLVNKCYVNGVYKKAL
;
A
#
# COMPACT_ATOMS: atom_id res chain seq x y z
N MET A 1 -13.17 15.25 -9.72
CA MET A 1 -12.82 14.10 -8.85
C MET A 1 -12.51 12.79 -9.60
N ALA A 2 -12.96 12.59 -10.84
CA ALA A 2 -12.71 11.36 -11.62
C ALA A 2 -11.23 11.14 -11.98
N PHE A 3 -10.49 12.20 -12.29
CA PHE A 3 -9.09 12.11 -12.73
C PHE A 3 -8.13 11.64 -11.63
N HIS A 4 -8.35 12.05 -10.39
CA HIS A 4 -7.49 11.70 -9.26
C HIS A 4 -7.55 10.20 -8.91
N ARG A 5 -8.74 9.58 -8.93
CA ARG A 5 -8.92 8.14 -8.63
C ARG A 5 -8.80 7.23 -9.86
N GLY A 6 -8.58 7.79 -11.03
CA GLY A 6 -8.30 7.07 -12.26
C GLY A 6 -6.80 6.89 -12.47
N PHE A 7 -6.20 7.77 -13.24
CA PHE A 7 -4.84 7.64 -13.72
C PHE A 7 -3.78 7.53 -12.61
N MET A 8 -3.87 8.35 -11.54
CA MET A 8 -2.88 8.34 -10.44
C MET A 8 -2.89 7.05 -9.60
N HIS A 9 -3.95 6.25 -9.67
CA HIS A 9 -4.06 4.96 -8.98
C HIS A 9 -3.93 3.78 -9.97
N SER A 10 -3.40 4.00 -11.16
CA SER A 10 -3.16 2.96 -12.13
C SER A 10 -1.79 2.31 -11.98
N PHE A 11 -1.67 1.07 -12.43
CA PHE A 11 -0.38 0.39 -12.50
C PHE A 11 0.62 1.10 -13.42
N LEU A 12 0.13 1.72 -14.50
CA LEU A 12 0.96 2.53 -15.38
C LEU A 12 1.59 3.70 -14.62
N PHE A 13 0.79 4.42 -13.84
CA PHE A 13 1.30 5.52 -13.00
C PHE A 13 2.29 5.02 -11.96
N ALA A 14 2.05 3.85 -11.36
CA ALA A 14 2.98 3.28 -10.39
C ALA A 14 4.36 3.00 -10.99
N ILE A 15 4.39 2.48 -12.22
CA ILE A 15 5.66 2.22 -12.94
C ILE A 15 6.35 3.54 -13.30
N LEU A 16 5.66 4.45 -14.00
CA LEU A 16 6.22 5.71 -14.43
C LEU A 16 6.63 6.59 -13.25
N GLY A 17 5.77 6.70 -12.24
CA GLY A 17 6.03 7.45 -11.02
C GLY A 17 7.24 6.91 -10.24
N ALA A 18 7.40 5.59 -10.18
CA ALA A 18 8.55 4.99 -9.52
C ALA A 18 9.88 5.40 -10.18
N PHE A 19 9.93 5.42 -11.51
CA PHE A 19 11.12 5.89 -12.23
C PHE A 19 11.37 7.39 -12.01
N VAL A 20 10.37 8.23 -12.17
CA VAL A 20 10.50 9.68 -12.03
C VAL A 20 10.89 10.07 -10.61
N PHE A 21 10.12 9.62 -9.60
CA PHE A 21 10.38 9.96 -8.21
C PHE A 21 11.61 9.26 -7.66
N GLY A 22 11.88 8.02 -8.08
CA GLY A 22 13.07 7.28 -7.68
C GLY A 22 14.35 7.94 -8.21
N PHE A 23 14.38 8.37 -9.48
CA PHE A 23 15.50 9.12 -10.05
C PHE A 23 15.71 10.46 -9.34
N PHE A 24 14.63 11.22 -9.14
CA PHE A 24 14.70 12.52 -8.48
C PHE A 24 15.17 12.41 -7.03
N ALA A 25 14.65 11.45 -6.26
CA ALA A 25 15.07 11.20 -4.90
C ALA A 25 16.53 10.73 -4.81
N PHE A 26 16.95 9.85 -5.71
CA PHE A 26 18.35 9.45 -5.80
C PHE A 26 19.26 10.64 -6.08
N TRP A 27 18.91 11.48 -7.05
CA TRP A 27 19.67 12.68 -7.40
C TRP A 27 19.79 13.66 -6.22
N LEU A 28 18.71 13.85 -5.44
CA LEU A 28 18.74 14.70 -4.26
C LEU A 28 19.56 14.09 -3.13
N TYR A 29 19.42 12.79 -2.90
CA TYR A 29 20.03 12.10 -1.77
C TYR A 29 21.52 11.82 -1.99
N ASN A 30 21.91 11.50 -3.22
CA ASN A 30 23.28 11.08 -3.56
C ASN A 30 24.23 12.29 -3.71
N ARG A 31 24.28 13.16 -2.68
CA ARG A 31 25.08 14.38 -2.64
C ARG A 31 25.91 14.46 -1.36
N GLY A 32 27.09 15.06 -1.46
CA GLY A 32 27.98 15.33 -0.35
C GLY A 32 28.37 14.05 0.41
N LYS A 33 28.24 14.04 1.74
CA LYS A 33 28.60 12.93 2.61
C LYS A 33 27.82 11.62 2.37
N ARG A 34 26.73 11.66 1.58
CA ARG A 34 25.87 10.52 1.28
C ARG A 34 26.13 9.89 -0.07
N PHE A 35 27.11 10.40 -0.80
CA PHE A 35 27.49 9.89 -2.12
C PHE A 35 27.82 8.40 -2.06
N GLY A 36 27.20 7.60 -2.94
CA GLY A 36 27.45 6.16 -3.02
C GLY A 36 26.82 5.29 -1.93
N MET A 37 26.08 5.84 -0.95
CA MET A 37 25.43 5.06 0.11
C MET A 37 24.21 4.24 -0.35
N THR A 38 23.59 4.64 -1.44
CA THR A 38 22.41 3.99 -2.03
C THR A 38 22.53 3.95 -3.55
N THR A 39 21.86 2.99 -4.16
CA THR A 39 21.80 2.90 -5.62
C THR A 39 20.49 3.50 -6.15
N GLN A 40 20.49 3.88 -7.42
CA GLN A 40 19.28 4.34 -8.09
C GLN A 40 18.17 3.28 -8.06
N LYS A 41 18.55 1.99 -8.16
CA LYS A 41 17.60 0.86 -8.09
C LYS A 41 16.87 0.80 -6.76
N ASP A 42 17.55 1.08 -5.64
CA ASP A 42 16.94 1.07 -4.31
C ASP A 42 15.81 2.09 -4.20
N TRP A 43 16.03 3.29 -4.77
CA TRP A 43 15.04 4.35 -4.78
C TRP A 43 13.86 4.03 -5.72
N ILE A 44 14.13 3.49 -6.90
CA ILE A 44 13.06 3.07 -7.83
C ILE A 44 12.18 1.99 -7.18
N TRP A 45 12.79 0.97 -6.57
CA TRP A 45 12.05 -0.08 -5.88
C TRP A 45 11.25 0.44 -4.68
N LEU A 46 11.81 1.37 -3.91
CA LEU A 46 11.11 2.01 -2.79
C LEU A 46 9.84 2.74 -3.27
N PHE A 47 9.98 3.59 -4.30
CA PHE A 47 8.84 4.32 -4.85
C PHE A 47 7.85 3.40 -5.55
N PHE A 48 8.34 2.39 -6.28
CA PHE A 48 7.47 1.40 -6.89
C PHE A 48 6.62 0.67 -5.86
N ALA A 49 7.23 0.11 -4.83
CA ALA A 49 6.50 -0.57 -3.77
C ALA A 49 5.48 0.36 -3.09
N SER A 50 5.86 1.60 -2.79
CA SER A 50 4.97 2.57 -2.13
C SER A 50 3.78 2.97 -3.00
N ILE A 51 4.02 3.31 -4.28
CA ILE A 51 2.97 3.76 -5.19
C ILE A 51 2.10 2.58 -5.65
N PHE A 52 2.68 1.39 -5.82
CA PHE A 52 1.97 0.21 -6.28
C PHE A 52 1.05 -0.40 -5.22
N THR A 53 1.47 -0.41 -3.94
CA THR A 53 0.65 -0.96 -2.86
C THR A 53 -0.58 -0.09 -2.57
N HIS A 54 -0.50 1.22 -2.79
CA HIS A 54 -1.60 2.13 -2.51
C HIS A 54 -2.88 1.82 -3.32
N PRO A 55 -2.89 1.74 -4.66
CA PRO A 55 -4.08 1.40 -5.42
C PRO A 55 -4.58 -0.03 -5.16
N ILE A 56 -3.71 -0.95 -4.79
CA ILE A 56 -4.12 -2.29 -4.36
C ILE A 56 -4.95 -2.20 -3.08
N LEU A 57 -4.47 -1.49 -2.06
CA LEU A 57 -5.21 -1.29 -0.81
C LEU A 57 -6.53 -0.56 -1.06
N ASP A 58 -6.54 0.44 -1.93
CA ASP A 58 -7.77 1.16 -2.30
C ASP A 58 -8.79 0.27 -2.99
N SER A 59 -8.36 -0.76 -3.74
CA SER A 59 -9.27 -1.70 -4.37
C SER A 59 -10.07 -2.54 -3.37
N PHE A 60 -9.59 -2.70 -2.14
CA PHE A 60 -10.34 -3.36 -1.07
C PHE A 60 -11.44 -2.49 -0.48
N THR A 61 -11.44 -1.19 -0.76
CA THR A 61 -12.47 -0.25 -0.28
C THR A 61 -13.73 -0.28 -1.16
N ALA A 62 -14.81 0.33 -0.68
CA ALA A 62 -16.08 0.44 -1.41
C ALA A 62 -16.01 1.36 -2.63
N TYR A 63 -15.05 2.28 -2.68
CA TYR A 63 -14.95 3.23 -3.80
C TYR A 63 -14.34 2.65 -5.06
N GLY A 64 -13.49 1.62 -4.92
CA GLY A 64 -12.79 0.98 -6.02
C GLY A 64 -11.77 1.88 -6.73
N THR A 65 -10.89 1.25 -7.48
CA THR A 65 -9.78 1.89 -8.21
C THR A 65 -9.73 1.45 -9.66
N GLN A 66 -9.37 2.36 -10.55
CA GLN A 66 -9.16 2.07 -11.96
C GLN A 66 -7.71 1.61 -12.19
N LEU A 67 -7.40 0.37 -11.81
CA LEU A 67 -6.03 -0.18 -11.85
C LEU A 67 -5.42 -0.17 -13.26
N PHE A 68 -6.27 -0.31 -14.30
CA PHE A 68 -5.86 -0.43 -15.70
C PHE A 68 -6.01 0.87 -16.50
N ALA A 69 -6.22 2.01 -15.84
CA ALA A 69 -6.26 3.28 -16.55
C ALA A 69 -4.89 3.59 -17.19
N PRO A 70 -4.84 4.22 -18.40
CA PRO A 70 -5.95 4.74 -19.19
C PRO A 70 -6.62 3.71 -20.12
N PHE A 71 -6.15 2.47 -20.16
CA PHE A 71 -6.63 1.44 -21.11
C PHE A 71 -8.04 0.92 -20.79
N SER A 72 -8.47 0.99 -19.53
CA SER A 72 -9.79 0.55 -19.09
C SER A 72 -10.33 1.45 -17.98
N ASN A 73 -11.61 1.79 -18.07
CA ASN A 73 -12.35 2.51 -17.04
C ASN A 73 -12.95 1.58 -15.97
N TYR A 74 -12.66 0.27 -16.04
CA TYR A 74 -13.17 -0.70 -15.09
C TYR A 74 -12.61 -0.40 -13.69
N ARG A 75 -13.53 -0.33 -12.71
CA ARG A 75 -13.18 -0.13 -11.30
C ARG A 75 -13.18 -1.46 -10.56
N VAL A 76 -12.03 -1.80 -10.02
CA VAL A 76 -11.88 -2.95 -9.12
C VAL A 76 -12.26 -2.48 -7.71
N ALA A 77 -13.32 -3.05 -7.14
CA ALA A 77 -13.79 -2.75 -5.79
C ALA A 77 -14.19 -4.04 -5.08
N PHE A 78 -13.42 -4.43 -4.08
CA PHE A 78 -13.72 -5.62 -3.29
C PHE A 78 -14.72 -5.34 -2.16
N ASN A 79 -14.96 -4.09 -1.79
CA ASN A 79 -15.95 -3.65 -0.77
C ASN A 79 -15.86 -4.41 0.57
N ASN A 80 -14.68 -4.73 1.06
CA ASN A 80 -14.52 -5.49 2.30
C ASN A 80 -13.98 -4.67 3.47
N ILE A 81 -13.43 -3.48 3.20
CA ILE A 81 -12.90 -2.58 4.23
C ILE A 81 -13.42 -1.17 4.01
N SER A 82 -13.66 -0.43 5.09
CA SER A 82 -13.90 1.02 5.02
C SER A 82 -12.62 1.75 4.63
N VAL A 83 -12.72 2.89 3.97
CA VAL A 83 -11.57 3.73 3.57
C VAL A 83 -10.71 4.14 4.77
N ALA A 84 -11.35 4.36 5.91
CA ALA A 84 -10.70 4.68 7.18
C ALA A 84 -11.16 3.68 8.24
N ASP A 85 -10.77 2.41 8.10
CA ASP A 85 -11.06 1.39 9.10
C ASP A 85 -10.15 1.58 10.31
N PRO A 86 -10.69 1.98 11.49
CA PRO A 86 -9.88 2.23 12.67
C PRO A 86 -9.21 0.95 13.19
N ILE A 87 -9.87 -0.19 13.05
CA ILE A 87 -9.37 -1.49 13.53
C ILE A 87 -8.16 -1.93 12.70
N TYR A 88 -8.12 -1.58 11.42
CA TYR A 88 -6.97 -1.79 10.56
C TYR A 88 -5.86 -0.76 10.81
N THR A 89 -6.24 0.52 10.85
CA THR A 89 -5.30 1.65 10.80
C THR A 89 -4.61 1.89 12.13
N LEU A 90 -5.34 1.82 13.26
CA LEU A 90 -4.76 2.14 14.57
C LEU A 90 -3.66 1.18 15.02
N PRO A 91 -3.84 -0.16 14.97
CA PRO A 91 -2.78 -1.09 15.35
C PRO A 91 -1.52 -0.94 14.48
N PHE A 92 -1.73 -0.75 13.17
CA PHE A 92 -0.62 -0.55 12.23
C PHE A 92 0.13 0.75 12.52
N LEU A 93 -0.60 1.86 12.74
CA LEU A 93 -0.02 3.15 13.08
C LEU A 93 0.77 3.10 14.40
N VAL A 94 0.20 2.49 15.44
CA VAL A 94 0.87 2.33 16.74
C VAL A 94 2.18 1.56 16.57
N LEU A 95 2.17 0.45 15.84
CA LEU A 95 3.38 -0.34 15.61
C LEU A 95 4.42 0.44 14.79
N LEU A 96 4.01 1.25 13.81
CA LEU A 96 4.92 2.13 13.08
C LEU A 96 5.55 3.17 13.99
N ILE A 97 4.76 3.81 14.86
CA ILE A 97 5.26 4.80 15.82
C ILE A 97 6.28 4.14 16.77
N VAL A 98 5.96 2.97 17.32
CA VAL A 98 6.89 2.20 18.18
C VAL A 98 8.20 1.90 17.45
N VAL A 99 8.14 1.53 16.19
CA VAL A 99 9.35 1.26 15.36
C VAL A 99 10.24 2.48 15.20
N MET A 100 9.69 3.70 15.22
CA MET A 100 10.49 4.93 15.08
C MET A 100 11.41 5.17 16.27
N PHE A 101 11.08 4.66 17.45
CA PHE A 101 11.92 4.77 18.67
C PHE A 101 13.09 3.79 18.71
N PHE A 102 13.12 2.78 17.83
CA PHE A 102 14.21 1.83 17.78
C PHE A 102 15.31 2.24 16.80
N LYS A 103 16.57 1.97 17.16
CA LYS A 103 17.72 2.17 16.27
C LYS A 103 17.57 1.31 15.00
N ARG A 104 18.08 1.81 13.86
CA ARG A 104 17.96 1.14 12.55
C ARG A 104 18.51 -0.31 12.52
N THR A 105 19.54 -0.58 13.32
CA THR A 105 20.22 -1.88 13.41
C THR A 105 19.61 -2.83 14.44
N SER A 106 18.58 -2.40 15.17
CA SER A 106 17.97 -3.20 16.23
C SER A 106 17.11 -4.34 15.66
N THR A 107 17.31 -5.55 16.14
CA THR A 107 16.48 -6.73 15.84
C THR A 107 15.02 -6.51 16.24
N LYS A 108 14.79 -5.79 17.34
CA LYS A 108 13.44 -5.43 17.81
C LYS A 108 12.69 -4.61 16.77
N ARG A 109 13.36 -3.68 16.08
CA ARG A 109 12.77 -2.91 14.98
C ARG A 109 12.21 -3.81 13.88
N SER A 110 13.02 -4.77 13.41
CA SER A 110 12.59 -5.73 12.38
C SER A 110 11.42 -6.60 12.85
N LEU A 111 11.44 -7.00 14.12
CA LEU A 111 10.37 -7.80 14.71
C LEU A 111 9.04 -7.03 14.74
N PHE A 112 9.01 -5.78 15.20
CA PHE A 112 7.80 -4.96 15.24
C PHE A 112 7.27 -4.63 13.85
N LEU A 113 8.16 -4.39 12.86
CA LEU A 113 7.74 -4.21 11.46
C LEU A 113 7.07 -5.46 10.91
N LYS A 114 7.68 -6.64 11.11
CA LYS A 114 7.11 -7.92 10.68
C LYS A 114 5.79 -8.22 11.38
N LEU A 115 5.70 -7.89 12.67
CA LEU A 115 4.45 -8.06 13.44
C LEU A 115 3.35 -7.16 12.88
N GLY A 116 3.64 -5.89 12.62
CA GLY A 116 2.68 -4.95 12.01
C GLY A 116 2.15 -5.45 10.68
N LEU A 117 3.04 -5.89 9.79
CA LEU A 117 2.65 -6.46 8.50
C LEU A 117 1.81 -7.73 8.65
N ARG A 118 2.17 -8.64 9.57
CA ARG A 118 1.42 -9.88 9.81
C ARG A 118 0.02 -9.60 10.35
N VAL A 119 -0.09 -8.72 11.36
CA VAL A 119 -1.39 -8.34 11.95
C VAL A 119 -2.28 -7.69 10.89
N SER A 120 -1.75 -6.76 10.12
CA SER A 120 -2.44 -6.09 9.03
C SER A 120 -2.92 -7.08 7.95
N SER A 121 -2.04 -7.98 7.50
CA SER A 121 -2.38 -9.00 6.51
C SER A 121 -3.44 -9.99 7.02
N LEU A 122 -3.32 -10.41 8.28
CA LEU A 122 -4.29 -11.31 8.91
C LEU A 122 -5.68 -10.68 8.98
N TYR A 123 -5.75 -9.40 9.38
CA TYR A 123 -7.01 -8.66 9.40
C TYR A 123 -7.64 -8.57 8.01
N MET A 124 -6.85 -8.28 6.96
CA MET A 124 -7.32 -8.27 5.58
C MET A 124 -7.91 -9.61 5.15
N ILE A 125 -7.24 -10.72 5.49
CA ILE A 125 -7.73 -12.07 5.17
C ILE A 125 -9.05 -12.34 5.91
N LEU A 126 -9.14 -12.00 7.20
CA LEU A 126 -10.36 -12.17 7.99
C LEU A 126 -11.54 -11.39 7.41
N THR A 127 -11.34 -10.15 6.99
CA THR A 127 -12.41 -9.35 6.37
C THR A 127 -12.88 -9.95 5.04
N LEU A 128 -11.96 -10.48 4.23
CA LEU A 128 -12.31 -11.18 2.98
C LEU A 128 -13.10 -12.46 3.24
N VAL A 129 -12.66 -13.29 4.19
CA VAL A 129 -13.35 -14.53 4.56
C VAL A 129 -14.76 -14.22 5.08
N ASN A 130 -14.89 -13.23 5.98
CA ASN A 130 -16.19 -12.82 6.51
C ASN A 130 -17.12 -12.35 5.38
N LYS A 131 -16.62 -11.55 4.45
CA LYS A 131 -17.41 -11.13 3.29
C LYS A 131 -17.87 -12.30 2.42
N CYS A 132 -16.98 -13.25 2.13
CA CYS A 132 -17.35 -14.46 1.37
C CYS A 132 -18.42 -15.28 2.08
N TYR A 133 -18.30 -15.41 3.40
CA TYR A 133 -19.29 -16.10 4.23
C TYR A 133 -20.67 -15.42 4.17
N VAL A 134 -20.71 -14.10 4.43
CA VAL A 134 -21.95 -13.32 4.38
C VAL A 134 -22.61 -13.39 3.01
N ASN A 135 -21.85 -13.23 1.93
CA ASN A 135 -22.37 -13.35 0.58
C ASN A 135 -22.93 -14.75 0.28
N GLY A 136 -22.30 -15.80 0.82
CA GLY A 136 -22.78 -17.18 0.69
C GLY A 136 -24.11 -17.42 1.41
N VAL A 137 -24.28 -16.83 2.60
CA VAL A 137 -25.54 -16.90 3.37
C VAL A 137 -26.66 -16.14 2.65
N TYR A 138 -26.36 -14.93 2.15
CA TYR A 138 -27.35 -14.14 1.41
C TYR A 138 -27.87 -14.84 0.14
N LYS A 139 -26.96 -15.48 -0.64
CA LYS A 139 -27.35 -16.23 -1.83
C LYS A 139 -28.21 -17.46 -1.55
N LYS A 140 -28.16 -18.01 -0.35
CA LYS A 140 -29.00 -19.15 0.07
C LYS A 140 -30.34 -18.74 0.61
N ALA A 141 -30.48 -17.46 1.03
CA ALA A 141 -31.71 -16.92 1.60
C ALA A 141 -32.64 -16.29 0.57
N LEU A 142 -32.15 -16.07 -0.65
CA LEU A 142 -32.90 -15.61 -1.83
C LEU A 142 -33.28 -16.79 -2.72
#